data_a0d78ffb85d38df3cb5382a59ec05a85
#
_entry.id   a0d78ffb85d38df3cb5382a59ec05a85
#
_cell.length_a   1.000
_cell.length_b   1.000
_cell.length_c   1.000
_cell.angle_alpha   90.00
_cell.angle_beta   90.00
_cell.angle_gamma   90.00
#
_symmetry.space_group_name_H-M   'P 1'
#
loop_
_entity.id
_entity.type
_entity.pdbx_description
1 polymer ?
#
loop_
_entity_poly.entity_id
_entity_poly.type
_entity_poly.pdbx_seq_one_letter_code
_entity_poly.pdbx_strand_id
1 'polypeptide(L)'
;MENTRRSFLKKMTAAGIGTAGLALSSNAAATVTTETSAEKKKKPAGKDDGKLRFGFIGTGSRCHEHINNVLSIPGNKIVAICDIQAGPIQRTLDHIAKFNVPAPKVYTGSEREFEKMLNNEEFDCVIIASPWEWHVPMSVAAMKAGVPYVGVEVSAANTLEECWDLVNVSEATGSHLNIMENVCYRRDCMAALNMVRKGLFGELLHATCGYEHDLRDVKFNDGKHYTYQKGGELRMGKDAFAEAQWRTNHSVRRNGDVYPTHGIGPVANCLDINRGNRFLSLSAMATQSRGLHKFIVDNGGENH
;
A
#
# COMPACT_ATOMS: atom_id res chain seq x y z
N MET A 1 -15.46 -14.30 28.15
CA MET A 1 -13.99 -14.23 28.33
C MET A 1 -13.40 -13.62 27.07
N GLU A 2 -13.14 -12.33 27.09
CA GLU A 2 -12.54 -11.62 25.96
C GLU A 2 -11.09 -12.05 25.76
N ASN A 3 -10.85 -12.86 24.76
CA ASN A 3 -9.50 -13.13 24.24
C ASN A 3 -9.12 -12.03 23.24
N THR A 4 -8.71 -10.88 23.75
CA THR A 4 -8.16 -9.84 22.88
C THR A 4 -6.77 -10.29 22.37
N ARG A 5 -6.43 -9.94 21.12
CA ARG A 5 -5.11 -10.22 20.51
C ARG A 5 -3.96 -9.77 21.43
N ARG A 6 -4.17 -8.74 22.22
CA ARG A 6 -3.25 -8.25 23.26
C ARG A 6 -2.99 -9.26 24.38
N SER A 7 -3.99 -10.06 24.78
CA SER A 7 -3.83 -11.08 25.82
C SER A 7 -3.08 -12.31 25.29
N PHE A 8 -3.16 -12.57 23.99
CA PHE A 8 -2.41 -13.64 23.33
C PHE A 8 -0.91 -13.34 23.32
N LEU A 9 -0.52 -12.13 22.95
CA LEU A 9 0.90 -11.72 22.95
C LEU A 9 1.51 -11.69 24.37
N LYS A 10 0.76 -11.24 25.37
CA LYS A 10 1.20 -11.33 26.77
C LYS A 10 1.39 -12.77 27.26
N LYS A 11 0.63 -13.71 26.73
CA LYS A 11 0.79 -15.13 27.07
C LYS A 11 1.99 -15.77 26.36
N MET A 12 2.37 -15.31 25.18
CA MET A 12 3.58 -15.80 24.48
C MET A 12 4.88 -15.33 25.12
N THR A 13 4.91 -14.14 25.70
CA THR A 13 6.08 -13.64 26.49
C THR A 13 6.20 -14.29 27.85
N ALA A 14 5.13 -14.87 28.40
CA ALA A 14 5.15 -15.58 29.66
C ALA A 14 5.50 -17.07 29.55
N ALA A 15 5.42 -17.67 28.36
CA ALA A 15 5.86 -19.02 28.10
C ALA A 15 7.32 -19.01 27.62
N GLY A 16 8.26 -19.00 28.59
CA GLY A 16 9.69 -18.86 28.37
C GLY A 16 10.25 -19.78 27.28
N ILE A 17 10.85 -19.18 26.28
CA ILE A 17 11.85 -19.81 25.43
C ILE A 17 13.20 -19.20 25.82
N GLY A 18 14.14 -20.09 26.10
CA GLY A 18 15.38 -19.89 26.81
C GLY A 18 16.27 -18.72 26.32
N THR A 19 16.93 -18.20 27.29
CA THR A 19 17.93 -17.16 27.28
C THR A 19 19.11 -17.46 26.35
N ALA A 20 19.30 -16.60 25.36
CA ALA A 20 20.63 -16.24 24.89
C ALA A 20 20.73 -14.71 25.02
N GLY A 21 21.64 -14.27 25.89
CA GLY A 21 21.71 -12.89 26.34
C GLY A 21 22.17 -11.93 25.25
N LEU A 22 21.50 -10.81 25.22
CA LEU A 22 22.01 -9.53 24.71
C LEU A 22 21.44 -8.46 25.63
N ALA A 23 22.32 -7.83 26.40
CA ALA A 23 22.01 -6.68 27.22
C ALA A 23 21.68 -5.51 26.30
N LEU A 24 20.42 -5.07 26.30
CA LEU A 24 20.01 -3.79 25.77
C LEU A 24 19.55 -2.90 26.91
N SER A 25 20.23 -1.78 27.04
CA SER A 25 20.01 -0.72 28.00
C SER A 25 18.55 -0.24 27.98
N SER A 26 17.96 -0.26 29.17
CA SER A 26 16.69 0.41 29.49
C SER A 26 16.80 1.91 29.25
N ASN A 27 15.95 2.45 28.39
CA ASN A 27 15.28 3.75 28.57
C ASN A 27 14.53 4.14 27.27
N ALA A 28 13.26 3.85 27.24
CA ALA A 28 12.19 4.66 26.65
C ALA A 28 10.84 3.98 26.94
N ALA A 29 10.31 4.21 28.13
CA ALA A 29 8.87 4.08 28.35
C ALA A 29 8.22 5.25 27.62
N ALA A 30 7.77 5.02 26.38
CA ALA A 30 6.89 5.95 25.71
C ALA A 30 5.56 5.96 26.48
N THR A 31 5.37 6.98 27.28
CA THR A 31 4.10 7.33 27.89
C THR A 31 3.14 7.63 26.76
N VAL A 32 2.20 6.74 26.49
CA VAL A 32 1.04 7.05 25.66
C VAL A 32 0.22 8.04 26.46
N THR A 33 0.48 9.32 26.27
CA THR A 33 -0.44 10.38 26.66
C THR A 33 -1.70 10.19 25.84
N THR A 34 -2.78 9.78 26.49
CA THR A 34 -4.13 9.93 25.96
C THR A 34 -4.38 11.43 25.81
N GLU A 35 -4.06 11.96 24.65
CA GLU A 35 -4.56 13.28 24.27
C GLU A 35 -6.08 13.19 24.23
N THR A 36 -6.69 13.87 25.19
CA THR A 36 -8.11 14.16 25.25
C THR A 36 -8.60 14.61 23.87
N SER A 37 -9.70 14.03 23.45
CA SER A 37 -10.44 14.35 22.22
C SER A 37 -10.48 15.85 21.96
N ALA A 38 -9.58 16.34 21.11
CA ALA A 38 -9.73 17.65 20.52
C ALA A 38 -11.07 17.64 19.76
N GLU A 39 -11.95 18.56 20.07
CA GLU A 39 -13.21 18.76 19.37
C GLU A 39 -12.92 18.76 17.85
N LYS A 40 -13.42 17.73 17.16
CA LYS A 40 -13.34 17.66 15.70
C LYS A 40 -14.01 18.91 15.17
N LYS A 41 -13.23 19.87 14.64
CA LYS A 41 -13.79 20.99 13.90
C LYS A 41 -14.68 20.39 12.82
N LYS A 42 -16.00 20.68 12.89
CA LYS A 42 -16.96 20.26 11.88
C LYS A 42 -16.45 20.76 10.54
N LYS A 43 -16.04 19.84 9.66
CA LYS A 43 -15.72 20.17 8.28
C LYS A 43 -16.96 20.80 7.64
N PRO A 44 -16.82 21.79 6.75
CA PRO A 44 -17.96 22.36 6.06
C PRO A 44 -18.68 21.24 5.29
N ALA A 45 -19.93 20.98 5.66
CA ALA A 45 -20.76 19.99 4.99
C ALA A 45 -20.90 20.38 3.52
N GLY A 46 -20.24 19.63 2.61
CA GLY A 46 -20.54 19.68 1.20
C GLY A 46 -22.02 19.36 1.00
N LYS A 47 -22.67 19.92 -0.03
CA LYS A 47 -24.03 19.50 -0.38
C LYS A 47 -24.04 18.00 -0.57
N ASP A 48 -24.84 17.30 0.24
CA ASP A 48 -25.08 15.87 0.07
C ASP A 48 -25.86 15.68 -1.24
N ASP A 49 -25.13 15.23 -2.28
CA ASP A 49 -25.69 14.87 -3.57
C ASP A 49 -25.89 13.35 -3.71
N GLY A 50 -25.79 12.62 -2.60
CA GLY A 50 -25.93 11.16 -2.55
C GLY A 50 -24.76 10.39 -3.17
N LYS A 51 -23.64 11.08 -3.51
CA LYS A 51 -22.48 10.45 -4.11
C LYS A 51 -21.40 10.19 -3.07
N LEU A 52 -20.73 9.04 -3.19
CA LEU A 52 -19.54 8.72 -2.40
C LEU A 52 -18.35 9.59 -2.82
N ARG A 53 -17.68 10.17 -1.82
CA ARG A 53 -16.61 11.15 -1.96
C ARG A 53 -15.26 10.48 -1.84
N PHE A 54 -14.51 10.47 -2.93
CA PHE A 54 -13.18 9.87 -2.99
C PHE A 54 -12.08 10.93 -2.96
N GLY A 55 -11.02 10.62 -2.20
CA GLY A 55 -9.74 11.33 -2.24
C GLY A 55 -8.62 10.40 -2.73
N PHE A 56 -7.63 10.97 -3.41
CA PHE A 56 -6.45 10.22 -3.85
C PHE A 56 -5.18 10.88 -3.35
N ILE A 57 -4.27 10.08 -2.77
CA ILE A 57 -2.94 10.52 -2.34
C ILE A 57 -1.91 9.70 -3.13
N GLY A 58 -1.07 10.39 -3.89
CA GLY A 58 -0.23 9.81 -4.93
C GLY A 58 -0.99 9.72 -6.25
N THR A 59 -0.56 10.51 -7.25
CA THR A 59 -1.22 10.65 -8.56
C THR A 59 -0.42 10.03 -9.69
N GLY A 60 0.47 9.07 -9.36
CA GLY A 60 1.23 8.32 -10.34
C GLY A 60 0.39 7.39 -11.21
N SER A 61 1.05 6.63 -12.08
CA SER A 61 0.39 5.76 -13.07
C SER A 61 -0.60 4.77 -12.42
N ARG A 62 -0.28 4.24 -11.24
CA ARG A 62 -1.15 3.30 -10.54
C ARG A 62 -2.48 3.93 -10.09
N CYS A 63 -2.45 5.20 -9.74
CA CYS A 63 -3.64 5.97 -9.38
C CYS A 63 -4.68 6.02 -10.52
N HIS A 64 -4.24 6.07 -11.78
CA HIS A 64 -5.14 6.13 -12.93
C HIS A 64 -6.04 4.90 -13.05
N GLU A 65 -5.54 3.70 -12.71
CA GLU A 65 -6.37 2.50 -12.70
C GLU A 65 -7.46 2.57 -11.63
N HIS A 66 -7.13 3.09 -10.45
CA HIS A 66 -8.11 3.30 -9.39
C HIS A 66 -9.15 4.37 -9.75
N ILE A 67 -8.72 5.46 -10.39
CA ILE A 67 -9.62 6.49 -10.91
C ILE A 67 -10.60 5.90 -11.93
N ASN A 68 -10.11 5.07 -12.86
CA ASN A 68 -10.96 4.37 -13.82
C ASN A 68 -12.03 3.54 -13.10
N ASN A 69 -11.61 2.75 -12.10
CA ASN A 69 -12.53 1.90 -11.34
C ASN A 69 -13.57 2.74 -10.58
N VAL A 70 -13.13 3.80 -9.89
CA VAL A 70 -14.02 4.67 -9.11
C VAL A 70 -15.03 5.38 -10.02
N LEU A 71 -14.58 5.96 -11.13
CA LEU A 71 -15.46 6.74 -12.04
C LEU A 71 -16.31 5.87 -12.96
N SER A 72 -15.98 4.58 -13.15
CA SER A 72 -16.81 3.64 -13.87
C SER A 72 -18.04 3.17 -13.07
N ILE A 73 -18.04 3.36 -11.76
CA ILE A 73 -19.15 2.99 -10.87
C ILE A 73 -20.02 4.22 -10.64
N PRO A 74 -21.30 4.20 -11.02
CA PRO A 74 -22.21 5.32 -10.78
C PRO A 74 -22.34 5.63 -9.29
N GLY A 75 -22.53 6.90 -8.97
CA GLY A 75 -22.67 7.33 -7.57
C GLY A 75 -21.35 7.68 -6.87
N ASN A 76 -20.24 7.72 -7.59
CA ASN A 76 -18.94 8.14 -7.06
C ASN A 76 -18.54 9.52 -7.60
N LYS A 77 -17.74 10.26 -6.82
CA LYS A 77 -17.09 11.50 -7.25
C LYS A 77 -15.69 11.61 -6.62
N ILE A 78 -14.77 12.23 -7.34
CA ILE A 78 -13.45 12.55 -6.82
C ILE A 78 -13.49 13.98 -6.29
N VAL A 79 -13.23 14.15 -4.99
CA VAL A 79 -13.29 15.46 -4.32
C VAL A 79 -11.94 16.16 -4.39
N ALA A 80 -10.86 15.42 -4.11
CA ALA A 80 -9.53 15.98 -4.08
C ALA A 80 -8.46 14.94 -4.47
N ILE A 81 -7.35 15.46 -4.99
CA ILE A 81 -6.13 14.69 -5.27
C ILE A 81 -4.93 15.40 -4.63
N CYS A 82 -3.93 14.62 -4.20
CA CYS A 82 -2.72 15.12 -3.58
C CYS A 82 -1.48 14.43 -4.15
N ASP A 83 -0.49 15.23 -4.54
CA ASP A 83 0.84 14.75 -4.93
C ASP A 83 1.85 15.89 -4.74
N ILE A 84 3.13 15.53 -4.56
CA ILE A 84 4.22 16.51 -4.46
C ILE A 84 4.70 17.01 -5.81
N GLN A 85 4.37 16.32 -6.90
CA GLN A 85 4.85 16.58 -8.23
C GLN A 85 3.75 17.14 -9.15
N ALA A 86 4.03 18.26 -9.80
CA ALA A 86 3.08 18.89 -10.71
C ALA A 86 2.78 18.05 -11.97
N GLY A 87 3.77 17.33 -12.49
CA GLY A 87 3.61 16.50 -13.68
C GLY A 87 2.56 15.39 -13.53
N PRO A 88 2.68 14.49 -12.52
CA PRO A 88 1.65 13.51 -12.20
C PRO A 88 0.26 14.13 -11.96
N ILE A 89 0.19 15.25 -11.25
CA ILE A 89 -1.08 15.95 -11.02
C ILE A 89 -1.74 16.34 -12.34
N GLN A 90 -1.00 17.01 -13.23
CA GLN A 90 -1.56 17.47 -14.51
C GLN A 90 -2.07 16.29 -15.35
N ARG A 91 -1.26 15.22 -15.47
CA ARG A 91 -1.68 14.01 -16.20
C ARG A 91 -2.94 13.39 -15.61
N THR A 92 -3.07 13.41 -14.28
CA THR A 92 -4.25 12.90 -13.59
C THR A 92 -5.48 13.77 -13.82
N LEU A 93 -5.34 15.08 -13.83
CA LEU A 93 -6.42 16.01 -14.20
C LEU A 93 -6.88 15.80 -15.64
N ASP A 94 -5.94 15.67 -16.58
CA ASP A 94 -6.24 15.37 -17.99
C ASP A 94 -6.92 14.00 -18.14
N HIS A 95 -6.55 13.05 -17.29
CA HIS A 95 -7.17 11.73 -17.28
C HIS A 95 -8.62 11.77 -16.75
N ILE A 96 -8.86 12.47 -15.64
CA ILE A 96 -10.20 12.64 -15.05
C ILE A 96 -11.12 13.40 -16.02
N ALA A 97 -10.60 14.40 -16.74
CA ALA A 97 -11.38 15.17 -17.71
C ALA A 97 -12.03 14.31 -18.81
N LYS A 98 -11.43 13.16 -19.15
CA LYS A 98 -12.00 12.22 -20.13
C LYS A 98 -13.32 11.60 -19.70
N PHE A 99 -13.64 11.63 -18.40
CA PHE A 99 -14.89 11.13 -17.85
C PHE A 99 -16.01 12.18 -17.82
N ASN A 100 -15.75 13.41 -18.28
CA ASN A 100 -16.72 14.51 -18.24
C ASN A 100 -17.28 14.79 -16.83
N VAL A 101 -16.45 14.66 -15.81
CA VAL A 101 -16.77 14.96 -14.40
C VAL A 101 -16.05 16.25 -13.94
N PRO A 102 -16.54 16.94 -12.90
CA PRO A 102 -15.85 18.11 -12.35
C PRO A 102 -14.43 17.79 -11.92
N ALA A 103 -13.52 18.73 -12.17
CA ALA A 103 -12.14 18.62 -11.70
C ALA A 103 -12.08 18.61 -10.17
N PRO A 104 -11.30 17.70 -9.57
CA PRO A 104 -11.10 17.67 -8.13
C PRO A 104 -10.24 18.85 -7.66
N LYS A 105 -10.29 19.14 -6.36
CA LYS A 105 -9.35 20.06 -5.73
C LYS A 105 -7.94 19.43 -5.73
N VAL A 106 -6.93 20.28 -5.90
CA VAL A 106 -5.52 19.86 -5.94
C VAL A 106 -4.81 20.32 -4.69
N TYR A 107 -4.08 19.39 -4.06
CA TYR A 107 -3.22 19.65 -2.93
C TYR A 107 -1.78 19.27 -3.32
N THR A 108 -0.86 20.23 -3.22
CA THR A 108 0.54 20.08 -3.63
C THR A 108 1.42 21.10 -2.93
N GLY A 109 2.75 20.94 -3.01
CA GLY A 109 3.71 21.93 -2.51
C GLY A 109 4.53 21.45 -1.31
N SER A 110 4.14 20.39 -0.62
CA SER A 110 4.95 19.77 0.42
C SER A 110 4.66 18.27 0.55
N GLU A 111 5.59 17.53 1.17
CA GLU A 111 5.41 16.09 1.46
C GLU A 111 4.24 15.81 2.40
N ARG A 112 3.82 16.80 3.19
CA ARG A 112 2.70 16.66 4.15
C ARG A 112 1.42 17.38 3.71
N GLU A 113 1.32 17.77 2.45
CA GLU A 113 0.14 18.44 1.92
C GLU A 113 -1.12 17.58 2.00
N PHE A 114 -0.96 16.26 2.00
CA PHE A 114 -2.06 15.32 2.24
C PHE A 114 -2.78 15.55 3.58
N GLU A 115 -2.10 16.03 4.61
CA GLU A 115 -2.72 16.35 5.90
C GLU A 115 -3.69 17.53 5.77
N LYS A 116 -3.31 18.56 4.98
CA LYS A 116 -4.21 19.68 4.70
C LYS A 116 -5.42 19.20 3.90
N MET A 117 -5.22 18.34 2.89
CA MET A 117 -6.30 17.73 2.14
C MET A 117 -7.28 17.00 3.07
N LEU A 118 -6.76 16.13 3.94
CA LEU A 118 -7.54 15.35 4.89
C LEU A 118 -8.28 16.23 5.94
N ASN A 119 -7.71 17.37 6.28
CA ASN A 119 -8.32 18.30 7.24
C ASN A 119 -9.36 19.22 6.59
N ASN A 120 -9.21 19.57 5.33
CA ASN A 120 -10.06 20.55 4.65
C ASN A 120 -11.25 19.93 3.91
N GLU A 121 -11.14 18.66 3.49
CA GLU A 121 -12.16 18.00 2.70
C GLU A 121 -12.82 16.85 3.46
N GLU A 122 -14.04 16.52 3.06
CA GLU A 122 -14.76 15.36 3.58
C GLU A 122 -14.66 14.21 2.57
N PHE A 123 -14.30 13.03 3.08
CA PHE A 123 -14.18 11.82 2.30
C PHE A 123 -14.98 10.67 2.91
N ASP A 124 -15.57 9.86 2.04
CA ASP A 124 -16.09 8.55 2.41
C ASP A 124 -14.98 7.50 2.21
N CYS A 125 -14.10 7.70 1.22
CA CYS A 125 -12.96 6.84 0.96
C CYS A 125 -11.73 7.66 0.53
N VAL A 126 -10.56 7.28 1.02
CA VAL A 126 -9.26 7.78 0.52
C VAL A 126 -8.43 6.61 0.02
N ILE A 127 -7.93 6.75 -1.21
CA ILE A 127 -7.05 5.77 -1.86
C ILE A 127 -5.62 6.32 -1.86
N ILE A 128 -4.68 5.50 -1.37
CA ILE A 128 -3.27 5.84 -1.23
C ILE A 128 -2.47 4.99 -2.22
N ALA A 129 -1.81 5.65 -3.17
CA ALA A 129 -0.99 5.05 -4.22
C ALA A 129 0.37 5.79 -4.35
N SER A 130 0.94 6.18 -3.23
CA SER A 130 2.22 6.86 -3.07
C SER A 130 3.41 5.87 -3.03
N PRO A 131 4.67 6.31 -2.89
CA PRO A 131 5.77 5.43 -2.55
C PRO A 131 5.56 4.69 -1.21
N TRP A 132 6.16 3.49 -1.08
CA TRP A 132 5.89 2.56 0.03
C TRP A 132 6.17 3.15 1.42
N GLU A 133 7.18 4.02 1.54
CA GLU A 133 7.53 4.67 2.80
C GLU A 133 6.40 5.58 3.33
N TRP A 134 5.54 6.02 2.43
CA TRP A 134 4.42 6.92 2.76
C TRP A 134 3.09 6.21 2.97
N HIS A 135 2.99 4.90 2.68
CA HIS A 135 1.74 4.15 2.82
C HIS A 135 1.20 4.20 4.25
N VAL A 136 2.05 3.91 5.24
CA VAL A 136 1.63 3.90 6.66
C VAL A 136 1.38 5.30 7.20
N PRO A 137 2.29 6.28 7.05
CA PRO A 137 2.02 7.65 7.51
C PRO A 137 0.72 8.23 6.95
N MET A 138 0.46 8.04 5.65
CA MET A 138 -0.75 8.56 5.00
C MET A 138 -2.01 7.81 5.42
N SER A 139 -1.95 6.48 5.56
CA SER A 139 -3.07 5.66 6.04
C SER A 139 -3.46 6.02 7.47
N VAL A 140 -2.47 6.14 8.35
CA VAL A 140 -2.68 6.55 9.74
C VAL A 140 -3.29 7.95 9.82
N ALA A 141 -2.79 8.90 9.03
CA ALA A 141 -3.34 10.26 8.98
C ALA A 141 -4.79 10.26 8.48
N ALA A 142 -5.11 9.50 7.43
CA ALA A 142 -6.46 9.41 6.89
C ALA A 142 -7.44 8.82 7.93
N MET A 143 -7.07 7.70 8.59
CA MET A 143 -7.88 7.10 9.64
C MET A 143 -8.09 8.04 10.83
N LYS A 144 -7.03 8.72 11.31
CA LYS A 144 -7.12 9.71 12.39
C LYS A 144 -7.94 10.94 12.00
N ALA A 145 -7.95 11.33 10.72
CA ALA A 145 -8.82 12.39 10.22
C ALA A 145 -10.32 11.98 10.16
N GLY A 146 -10.61 10.71 10.44
CA GLY A 146 -11.98 10.18 10.49
C GLY A 146 -12.52 9.76 9.13
N VAL A 147 -11.65 9.44 8.17
CA VAL A 147 -12.07 8.84 6.90
C VAL A 147 -12.57 7.42 7.18
N PRO A 148 -13.82 7.07 6.80
CA PRO A 148 -14.39 5.76 7.12
C PRO A 148 -13.68 4.59 6.44
N TYR A 149 -13.30 4.77 5.16
CA TYR A 149 -12.66 3.74 4.34
C TYR A 149 -11.35 4.23 3.78
N VAL A 150 -10.27 3.50 4.06
CA VAL A 150 -8.92 3.80 3.55
C VAL A 150 -8.43 2.61 2.73
N GLY A 151 -8.16 2.84 1.45
CA GLY A 151 -7.51 1.88 0.57
C GLY A 151 -6.04 2.22 0.43
N VAL A 152 -5.14 1.27 0.65
CA VAL A 152 -3.70 1.46 0.47
C VAL A 152 -3.14 0.43 -0.50
N GLU A 153 -2.30 0.88 -1.43
CA GLU A 153 -1.62 0.00 -2.38
C GLU A 153 -0.60 -0.93 -1.69
N VAL A 154 -0.22 -1.97 -2.38
CA VAL A 154 0.81 -2.91 -1.94
C VAL A 154 2.22 -2.34 -2.17
N SER A 155 3.13 -2.58 -1.24
CA SER A 155 2.96 -3.22 0.07
C SER A 155 2.45 -2.19 1.07
N ALA A 156 1.51 -2.60 1.93
CA ALA A 156 0.89 -1.67 2.87
C ALA A 156 1.86 -1.14 3.93
N ALA A 157 2.85 -1.93 4.31
CA ALA A 157 3.83 -1.61 5.34
C ALA A 157 5.20 -2.21 4.99
N ASN A 158 6.27 -1.65 5.54
CA ASN A 158 7.64 -2.10 5.31
C ASN A 158 8.26 -2.78 6.55
N THR A 159 7.71 -2.56 7.73
CA THR A 159 8.18 -3.12 9.00
C THR A 159 7.04 -3.75 9.79
N LEU A 160 7.38 -4.55 10.80
CA LEU A 160 6.39 -5.15 11.68
C LEU A 160 5.69 -4.09 12.55
N GLU A 161 6.42 -3.09 12.99
CA GLU A 161 5.89 -1.95 13.75
C GLU A 161 4.84 -1.20 12.92
N GLU A 162 5.12 -0.93 11.66
CA GLU A 162 4.17 -0.30 10.74
C GLU A 162 2.91 -1.14 10.52
N CYS A 163 3.04 -2.47 10.47
CA CYS A 163 1.87 -3.36 10.42
C CYS A 163 0.99 -3.19 11.66
N TRP A 164 1.61 -3.09 12.84
CA TRP A 164 0.88 -2.87 14.08
C TRP A 164 0.25 -1.48 14.17
N ASP A 165 0.93 -0.45 13.67
CA ASP A 165 0.38 0.90 13.61
C ASP A 165 -0.91 0.93 12.79
N LEU A 166 -0.93 0.29 11.62
CA LEU A 166 -2.13 0.20 10.79
C LEU A 166 -3.29 -0.48 11.51
N VAL A 167 -3.03 -1.63 12.17
CA VAL A 167 -4.06 -2.37 12.90
C VAL A 167 -4.55 -1.57 14.11
N ASN A 168 -3.63 -1.07 14.93
CA ASN A 168 -3.98 -0.35 16.16
C ASN A 168 -4.78 0.92 15.87
N VAL A 169 -4.40 1.68 14.83
CA VAL A 169 -5.11 2.91 14.46
C VAL A 169 -6.47 2.59 13.84
N SER A 170 -6.57 1.55 13.00
CA SER A 170 -7.86 1.10 12.45
C SER A 170 -8.83 0.71 13.59
N GLU A 171 -8.36 -0.07 14.57
CA GLU A 171 -9.17 -0.45 15.73
C GLU A 171 -9.56 0.75 16.62
N ALA A 172 -8.63 1.68 16.84
CA ALA A 172 -8.86 2.86 17.67
C ALA A 172 -9.82 3.87 17.05
N THR A 173 -9.80 4.01 15.74
CA THR A 173 -10.62 5.00 15.02
C THR A 173 -11.94 4.43 14.49
N GLY A 174 -12.03 3.09 14.37
CA GLY A 174 -13.13 2.42 13.69
C GLY A 174 -13.12 2.59 12.16
N SER A 175 -12.06 3.17 11.60
CA SER A 175 -11.87 3.27 10.14
C SER A 175 -11.52 1.90 9.57
N HIS A 176 -12.11 1.57 8.43
CA HIS A 176 -11.83 0.32 7.73
C HIS A 176 -10.64 0.52 6.79
N LEU A 177 -9.52 -0.15 7.08
CA LEU A 177 -8.34 -0.18 6.21
C LEU A 177 -8.38 -1.41 5.31
N ASN A 178 -8.22 -1.20 4.01
CA ASN A 178 -8.13 -2.26 3.01
C ASN A 178 -6.81 -2.18 2.26
N ILE A 179 -6.09 -3.30 2.22
CA ILE A 179 -4.91 -3.47 1.36
C ILE A 179 -5.42 -3.83 -0.03
N MET A 180 -5.04 -3.05 -1.03
CA MET A 180 -5.58 -3.16 -2.38
C MET A 180 -4.81 -4.22 -3.21
N GLU A 181 -4.78 -5.46 -2.70
CA GLU A 181 -4.15 -6.61 -3.35
C GLU A 181 -4.99 -7.08 -4.54
N ASN A 182 -4.66 -6.60 -5.73
CA ASN A 182 -5.45 -6.81 -6.93
C ASN A 182 -5.38 -8.23 -7.48
N VAL A 183 -4.29 -8.98 -7.22
CA VAL A 183 -4.12 -10.34 -7.77
C VAL A 183 -5.15 -11.30 -7.20
N CYS A 184 -5.59 -11.10 -5.96
CA CYS A 184 -6.68 -11.89 -5.37
C CYS A 184 -7.98 -11.82 -6.18
N TYR A 185 -8.19 -10.76 -6.95
CA TYR A 185 -9.41 -10.50 -7.73
C TYR A 185 -9.27 -10.82 -9.22
N ARG A 186 -8.12 -11.36 -9.64
CA ARG A 186 -7.97 -11.87 -11.00
C ARG A 186 -8.93 -13.03 -11.24
N ARG A 187 -9.45 -13.13 -12.46
CA ARG A 187 -10.47 -14.15 -12.80
C ARG A 187 -9.98 -15.58 -12.55
N ASP A 188 -8.71 -15.86 -12.83
CA ASP A 188 -8.06 -17.15 -12.59
C ASP A 188 -7.94 -17.45 -11.08
N CYS A 189 -7.49 -16.49 -10.27
CA CYS A 189 -7.41 -16.61 -8.82
C CYS A 189 -8.80 -16.77 -8.18
N MET A 190 -9.78 -16.00 -8.64
CA MET A 190 -11.17 -16.13 -8.19
C MET A 190 -11.80 -17.48 -8.58
N ALA A 191 -11.49 -17.99 -9.77
CA ALA A 191 -11.94 -19.32 -10.20
C ALA A 191 -11.33 -20.41 -9.31
N ALA A 192 -10.01 -20.37 -9.06
CA ALA A 192 -9.34 -21.30 -8.17
C ALA A 192 -9.94 -21.28 -6.76
N LEU A 193 -10.15 -20.09 -6.18
CA LEU A 193 -10.78 -19.92 -4.87
C LEU A 193 -12.20 -20.52 -4.84
N ASN A 194 -12.98 -20.32 -5.89
CA ASN A 194 -14.32 -20.90 -6.00
C ASN A 194 -14.28 -22.46 -6.08
N MET A 195 -13.31 -23.00 -6.78
CA MET A 195 -13.10 -24.45 -6.85
C MET A 195 -12.70 -25.02 -5.47
N VAL A 196 -11.82 -24.34 -4.74
CA VAL A 196 -11.46 -24.68 -3.35
C VAL A 196 -12.70 -24.69 -2.46
N ARG A 197 -13.49 -23.62 -2.49
CA ARG A 197 -14.72 -23.50 -1.69
C ARG A 197 -15.79 -24.54 -2.01
N LYS A 198 -15.77 -25.07 -3.23
CA LYS A 198 -16.65 -26.19 -3.65
C LYS A 198 -16.07 -27.56 -3.31
N GLY A 199 -14.90 -27.62 -2.67
CA GLY A 199 -14.26 -28.87 -2.28
C GLY A 199 -13.71 -29.69 -3.44
N LEU A 200 -13.52 -29.11 -4.63
CA LEU A 200 -13.08 -29.87 -5.82
C LEU A 200 -11.65 -30.42 -5.69
N PHE A 201 -10.84 -29.84 -4.82
CA PHE A 201 -9.48 -30.32 -4.53
C PHE A 201 -9.39 -31.20 -3.29
N GLY A 202 -10.50 -31.42 -2.58
CA GLY A 202 -10.49 -32.11 -1.29
C GLY A 202 -9.78 -31.28 -0.21
N GLU A 203 -9.09 -31.95 0.71
CA GLU A 203 -8.28 -31.29 1.74
C GLU A 203 -7.01 -30.72 1.14
N LEU A 204 -6.77 -29.43 1.38
CA LEU A 204 -5.57 -28.72 0.91
C LEU A 204 -4.39 -28.98 1.85
N LEU A 205 -3.41 -29.74 1.39
CA LEU A 205 -2.22 -30.08 2.18
C LEU A 205 -1.03 -29.19 1.89
N HIS A 206 -0.96 -28.58 0.69
CA HIS A 206 0.15 -27.77 0.24
C HIS A 206 -0.32 -26.76 -0.79
N ALA A 207 0.31 -25.59 -0.81
CA ALA A 207 0.13 -24.60 -1.86
C ALA A 207 1.46 -23.93 -2.20
N THR A 208 1.67 -23.66 -3.48
CA THR A 208 2.83 -22.92 -3.99
C THR A 208 2.36 -21.64 -4.65
N CYS A 209 3.07 -20.56 -4.40
CA CYS A 209 2.83 -19.28 -5.05
C CYS A 209 4.15 -18.58 -5.38
N GLY A 210 4.08 -17.65 -6.32
CA GLY A 210 5.22 -16.82 -6.70
C GLY A 210 4.73 -15.59 -7.44
N TYR A 211 5.55 -14.55 -7.43
CA TYR A 211 5.36 -13.36 -8.24
C TYR A 211 6.70 -12.95 -8.86
N GLU A 212 6.81 -13.12 -10.16
CA GLU A 212 7.98 -12.77 -10.92
C GLU A 212 7.66 -11.60 -11.85
N HIS A 213 8.43 -10.53 -11.75
CA HIS A 213 8.19 -9.32 -12.51
C HIS A 213 9.50 -8.69 -13.00
N ASP A 214 9.64 -8.54 -14.30
CA ASP A 214 10.70 -7.73 -14.87
C ASP A 214 10.36 -6.24 -14.66
N LEU A 215 11.05 -5.63 -13.71
CA LEU A 215 10.86 -4.21 -13.36
C LEU A 215 11.90 -3.28 -13.98
N ARG A 216 12.65 -3.71 -15.00
CA ARG A 216 13.67 -2.86 -15.61
C ARG A 216 13.08 -1.61 -16.24
N ASP A 217 11.97 -1.75 -16.93
CA ASP A 217 11.23 -0.62 -17.52
C ASP A 217 10.61 0.33 -16.48
N VAL A 218 10.33 -0.18 -15.27
CA VAL A 218 9.83 0.62 -14.14
C VAL A 218 10.95 1.39 -13.45
N LYS A 219 12.14 0.77 -13.32
CA LYS A 219 13.27 1.31 -12.57
C LYS A 219 14.17 2.18 -13.41
N PHE A 220 14.27 1.88 -14.70
CA PHE A 220 15.18 2.50 -15.64
C PHE A 220 14.44 2.94 -16.91
N ASN A 221 13.82 4.07 -16.89
CA ASN A 221 13.17 4.63 -18.09
C ASN A 221 13.62 6.06 -18.33
N ASP A 222 13.27 6.61 -19.48
CA ASP A 222 13.67 7.94 -19.93
C ASP A 222 12.93 9.09 -19.23
N GLY A 223 12.03 8.79 -18.28
CA GLY A 223 11.21 9.78 -17.58
C GLY A 223 10.13 10.45 -18.41
N LYS A 224 10.04 10.13 -19.70
CA LYS A 224 9.05 10.71 -20.63
C LYS A 224 7.83 9.80 -20.81
N HIS A 225 8.04 8.51 -20.62
CA HIS A 225 7.02 7.49 -20.82
C HIS A 225 6.67 6.83 -19.49
N TYR A 226 5.40 6.46 -19.34
CA TYR A 226 4.94 5.68 -18.22
C TYR A 226 5.50 4.27 -18.25
N THR A 227 5.68 3.72 -17.08
CA THR A 227 6.23 2.42 -16.75
C THR A 227 5.71 1.24 -17.55
N TYR A 228 4.49 1.30 -18.05
CA TYR A 228 3.84 0.19 -18.77
C TYR A 228 3.56 0.51 -20.24
N GLN A 229 4.07 1.60 -20.73
CA GLN A 229 3.93 1.93 -22.14
C GLN A 229 5.07 1.30 -22.96
N LYS A 230 4.71 0.52 -23.96
CA LYS A 230 5.67 0.00 -24.95
C LYS A 230 6.37 1.16 -25.67
N GLY A 231 7.69 1.14 -25.70
CA GLY A 231 8.50 2.07 -26.50
C GLY A 231 9.28 3.11 -25.72
N GLY A 232 9.23 3.10 -24.37
CA GLY A 232 10.17 3.87 -23.54
C GLY A 232 11.58 3.32 -23.65
N GLU A 233 12.59 4.19 -23.76
CA GLU A 233 13.98 3.77 -23.71
C GLU A 233 14.43 3.53 -22.27
N LEU A 234 15.20 2.47 -22.06
CA LEU A 234 15.89 2.26 -20.80
C LEU A 234 17.05 3.25 -20.68
N ARG A 235 17.14 3.94 -19.56
CA ARG A 235 18.20 4.90 -19.25
C ARG A 235 18.86 4.54 -17.92
N MET A 236 20.17 4.80 -17.84
CA MET A 236 21.00 4.51 -16.66
C MET A 236 21.71 5.78 -16.21
N GLY A 237 22.21 5.77 -14.96
CA GLY A 237 22.96 6.89 -14.39
C GLY A 237 22.10 8.16 -14.26
N LYS A 238 22.73 9.32 -14.41
CA LYS A 238 22.07 10.64 -14.27
C LYS A 238 20.95 10.90 -15.28
N ASP A 239 20.93 10.16 -16.38
CA ASP A 239 19.92 10.29 -17.43
C ASP A 239 18.72 9.37 -17.22
N ALA A 240 18.77 8.51 -16.18
CA ALA A 240 17.67 7.69 -15.77
C ALA A 240 16.72 8.49 -14.91
N PHE A 241 15.48 8.60 -15.34
CA PHE A 241 14.42 9.17 -14.53
C PHE A 241 13.15 8.34 -14.70
N ALA A 242 12.70 7.71 -13.64
CA ALA A 242 11.44 7.00 -13.61
C ALA A 242 10.58 7.52 -12.47
N GLU A 243 9.30 7.72 -12.72
CA GLU A 243 8.33 8.08 -11.68
C GLU A 243 8.36 7.07 -10.52
N ALA A 244 8.62 5.80 -10.81
CA ALA A 244 8.73 4.73 -9.82
C ALA A 244 10.18 4.43 -9.40
N GLN A 245 11.13 5.32 -9.64
CA GLN A 245 12.55 5.11 -9.32
C GLN A 245 12.82 4.95 -7.81
N TRP A 246 11.96 5.46 -6.96
CA TRP A 246 11.98 5.20 -5.51
C TRP A 246 12.04 3.69 -5.18
N ARG A 247 11.51 2.81 -6.05
CA ARG A 247 11.58 1.35 -5.90
C ARG A 247 13.01 0.82 -5.99
N THR A 248 13.89 1.50 -6.72
CA THR A 248 15.30 1.12 -6.86
C THR A 248 16.00 1.17 -5.50
N ASN A 249 15.72 2.16 -4.67
CA ASN A 249 16.25 2.26 -3.31
C ASN A 249 15.92 1.03 -2.46
N HIS A 250 14.70 0.51 -2.56
CA HIS A 250 14.31 -0.72 -1.87
C HIS A 250 15.09 -1.93 -2.40
N SER A 251 15.26 -2.04 -3.71
CA SER A 251 16.02 -3.14 -4.33
C SER A 251 17.52 -3.11 -4.00
N VAL A 252 18.10 -1.93 -3.79
CA VAL A 252 19.50 -1.78 -3.36
C VAL A 252 19.69 -2.17 -1.90
N ARG A 253 18.72 -1.83 -1.05
CA ARG A 253 18.84 -2.02 0.41
C ARG A 253 18.33 -3.37 0.90
N ARG A 254 17.56 -4.10 0.10
CA ARG A 254 16.90 -5.33 0.50
C ARG A 254 17.19 -6.44 -0.51
N ASN A 255 17.58 -7.61 -0.01
CA ASN A 255 17.67 -8.82 -0.82
C ASN A 255 16.53 -9.75 -0.44
N GLY A 256 15.51 -9.82 -1.27
CA GLY A 256 14.31 -10.64 -1.06
C GLY A 256 13.11 -10.13 -1.82
N ASP A 257 11.97 -10.73 -1.58
CA ASP A 257 10.71 -10.29 -2.14
C ASP A 257 10.26 -8.98 -1.47
N VAL A 258 10.14 -7.91 -2.24
CA VAL A 258 9.79 -6.58 -1.72
C VAL A 258 8.29 -6.35 -1.61
N TYR A 259 7.44 -7.19 -2.25
CA TYR A 259 5.99 -7.19 -2.09
C TYR A 259 5.38 -8.59 -2.35
N PRO A 260 5.53 -9.51 -1.39
CA PRO A 260 5.11 -10.89 -1.52
C PRO A 260 3.58 -11.07 -1.60
N THR A 261 2.81 -10.02 -1.38
CA THR A 261 1.35 -10.04 -1.33
C THR A 261 0.73 -10.59 -2.61
N HIS A 262 1.30 -10.31 -3.79
CA HIS A 262 0.80 -10.81 -5.07
C HIS A 262 0.87 -12.35 -5.19
N GLY A 263 1.87 -12.96 -4.58
CA GLY A 263 1.96 -14.42 -4.49
C GLY A 263 1.09 -14.97 -3.37
N ILE A 264 1.32 -14.47 -2.14
CA ILE A 264 0.74 -15.07 -0.93
C ILE A 264 -0.76 -14.76 -0.76
N GLY A 265 -1.26 -13.64 -1.27
CA GLY A 265 -2.65 -13.22 -1.09
C GLY A 265 -3.67 -14.24 -1.59
N PRO A 266 -3.60 -14.70 -2.87
CA PRO A 266 -4.49 -15.73 -3.38
C PRO A 266 -4.42 -17.05 -2.59
N VAL A 267 -3.21 -17.49 -2.23
CA VAL A 267 -2.99 -18.71 -1.45
C VAL A 267 -3.54 -18.58 -0.04
N ALA A 268 -3.32 -17.46 0.62
CA ALA A 268 -3.86 -17.18 1.95
C ALA A 268 -5.41 -17.22 1.97
N ASN A 269 -6.05 -16.74 0.89
CA ASN A 269 -7.50 -16.84 0.73
C ASN A 269 -7.96 -18.30 0.55
N CYS A 270 -7.23 -19.09 -0.20
CA CYS A 270 -7.55 -20.51 -0.42
C CYS A 270 -7.37 -21.34 0.86
N LEU A 271 -6.39 -20.99 1.69
CA LEU A 271 -6.06 -21.69 2.93
C LEU A 271 -6.76 -21.08 4.16
N ASP A 272 -7.67 -20.15 4.00
CA ASP A 272 -8.38 -19.46 5.08
C ASP A 272 -7.45 -18.88 6.18
N ILE A 273 -6.28 -18.37 5.77
CA ILE A 273 -5.34 -17.73 6.71
C ILE A 273 -6.01 -16.52 7.36
N ASN A 274 -5.93 -16.46 8.70
CA ASN A 274 -6.63 -15.50 9.57
C ASN A 274 -8.17 -15.62 9.57
N ARG A 275 -8.73 -16.68 8.97
CA ARG A 275 -10.17 -16.98 8.94
C ARG A 275 -10.49 -18.38 9.45
N GLY A 276 -9.63 -18.98 10.22
CA GLY A 276 -9.70 -20.34 10.74
C GLY A 276 -8.31 -20.96 10.84
N ASN A 277 -7.47 -20.71 9.84
CA ASN A 277 -6.07 -21.14 9.82
C ASN A 277 -5.11 -19.97 10.12
N ARG A 278 -3.87 -20.29 10.42
CA ARG A 278 -2.79 -19.34 10.72
C ARG A 278 -1.43 -19.91 10.31
N PHE A 279 -0.48 -19.02 10.04
CA PHE A 279 0.93 -19.42 9.95
C PHE A 279 1.46 -19.84 11.32
N LEU A 280 2.17 -20.94 11.39
CA LEU A 280 2.84 -21.42 12.61
C LEU A 280 4.33 -21.10 12.62
N SER A 281 4.96 -21.11 11.46
CA SER A 281 6.38 -20.82 11.28
C SER A 281 6.63 -20.23 9.90
N LEU A 282 7.74 -19.51 9.79
CA LEU A 282 8.28 -19.00 8.53
C LEU A 282 9.78 -19.28 8.51
N SER A 283 10.28 -19.77 7.38
CA SER A 283 11.71 -19.74 7.07
C SER A 283 11.91 -19.08 5.71
N ALA A 284 12.99 -18.31 5.60
CA ALA A 284 13.31 -17.58 4.39
C ALA A 284 14.76 -17.86 3.96
N MET A 285 14.94 -18.01 2.66
CA MET A 285 16.25 -18.11 2.03
C MET A 285 16.28 -17.21 0.81
N ALA A 286 17.40 -16.54 0.58
CA ALA A 286 17.60 -15.73 -0.61
C ALA A 286 18.99 -15.99 -1.19
N THR A 287 19.09 -16.01 -2.52
CA THR A 287 20.38 -16.00 -3.21
C THR A 287 20.95 -14.58 -3.23
N GLN A 288 22.23 -14.45 -3.60
CA GLN A 288 22.79 -13.13 -3.84
C GLN A 288 22.06 -12.46 -5.02
N SER A 289 21.74 -11.18 -4.85
CA SER A 289 21.20 -10.35 -5.93
C SER A 289 22.29 -10.02 -6.94
N ARG A 290 22.20 -10.57 -8.16
CA ARG A 290 23.20 -10.41 -9.22
C ARG A 290 22.64 -9.82 -10.50
N GLY A 291 21.44 -10.24 -10.89
CA GLY A 291 20.91 -9.95 -12.23
C GLY A 291 20.73 -8.47 -12.50
N LEU A 292 20.16 -7.71 -11.58
CA LEU A 292 19.93 -6.29 -11.75
C LEU A 292 21.24 -5.50 -11.79
N HIS A 293 22.17 -5.82 -10.90
CA HIS A 293 23.51 -5.19 -10.89
C HIS A 293 24.27 -5.45 -12.20
N LYS A 294 24.30 -6.70 -12.65
CA LYS A 294 24.93 -7.04 -13.92
C LYS A 294 24.29 -6.29 -15.08
N PHE A 295 22.98 -6.20 -15.12
CA PHE A 295 22.27 -5.46 -16.16
C PHE A 295 22.67 -3.97 -16.17
N ILE A 296 22.78 -3.33 -14.99
CA ILE A 296 23.21 -1.93 -14.88
C ILE A 296 24.61 -1.75 -15.43
N VAL A 297 25.57 -2.58 -15.01
CA VAL A 297 26.98 -2.51 -15.45
C VAL A 297 27.10 -2.75 -16.95
N ASP A 298 26.45 -3.78 -17.48
CA ASP A 298 26.51 -4.13 -18.91
C ASP A 298 25.91 -3.03 -19.82
N ASN A 299 25.08 -2.16 -19.28
CA ASN A 299 24.45 -1.05 -20.02
C ASN A 299 25.02 0.33 -19.68
N GLY A 300 26.23 0.38 -19.14
CA GLY A 300 26.99 1.64 -18.91
C GLY A 300 26.58 2.38 -17.64
N GLY A 301 25.90 1.71 -16.72
CA GLY A 301 25.41 2.31 -15.49
C GLY A 301 26.33 2.16 -14.27
N GLU A 302 27.65 2.15 -14.43
CA GLU A 302 28.59 1.99 -13.31
C GLU A 302 28.42 3.03 -12.20
N ASN A 303 27.87 4.18 -12.53
CA ASN A 303 27.59 5.30 -11.62
C ASN A 303 26.09 5.50 -11.37
N HIS A 304 25.27 4.47 -11.58
CA HIS A 304 23.82 4.55 -11.40
C HIS A 304 23.42 4.54 -9.93
#